data_31e50b02c465be6417cd262b075fc27a
#
_entry.id   31e50b02c465be6417cd262b075fc27a
#
_cell.length_a   1.000
_cell.length_b   1.000
_cell.length_c   1.000
_cell.angle_alpha   90.00
_cell.angle_beta   90.00
_cell.angle_gamma   90.00
#
_symmetry.space_group_name_H-M   'P 1'
#
loop_
_entity.id
_entity.type
_entity.pdbx_description
1 polymer ?
#
loop_
_entity_poly.entity_id
_entity_poly.type
_entity_poly.pdbx_seq_one_letter_code
_entity_poly.pdbx_strand_id
1 'polypeptide(L)'
;MQIPFTQEEICAAHRQVIRDNNLDAAYIRPLVFLGSEGMGLRAEGLKVHVGIAAWDWPSYMSPETLEAGLKVRTASYTRHHVNITMVKAKASGNYVNSMLALREALDSGCDEAIMLDPEGYVSEGSAENFFMVRDGVIYTPDLTSCLDGLTRDTVFKLAADHGIEVREKRISRDEVYIADEAFFTGTAAEVVPIREYDSRIIGTGKRGPVATTLQAAYFDLVRGKSDKYRDWLAPVAE
;
A
#
# COMPACT_ATOMS: atom_id res chain seq x y z
N MET A 1 12.68 -15.49 -12.02
CA MET A 1 13.05 -14.49 -13.04
C MET A 1 14.34 -13.82 -12.57
N GLN A 2 15.37 -13.78 -13.42
CA GLN A 2 16.63 -13.13 -13.08
C GLN A 2 16.70 -11.80 -13.86
N ILE A 3 16.80 -10.69 -13.14
CA ILE A 3 16.87 -9.36 -13.73
C ILE A 3 18.28 -9.18 -14.33
N PRO A 4 18.43 -8.76 -15.61
CA PRO A 4 19.72 -8.68 -16.30
C PRO A 4 20.51 -7.38 -16.02
N PHE A 5 20.13 -6.66 -14.96
CA PHE A 5 20.74 -5.38 -14.54
C PHE A 5 21.08 -5.43 -13.05
N THR A 6 22.09 -4.72 -12.63
CA THR A 6 22.44 -4.55 -11.22
C THR A 6 21.45 -3.62 -10.52
N GLN A 7 21.44 -3.64 -9.21
CA GLN A 7 20.62 -2.73 -8.40
C GLN A 7 21.00 -1.27 -8.67
N GLU A 8 22.30 -0.98 -8.80
CA GLU A 8 22.83 0.36 -9.07
C GLU A 8 22.33 0.90 -10.42
N GLU A 9 22.38 0.07 -11.46
CA GLU A 9 21.86 0.43 -12.79
C GLU A 9 20.36 0.74 -12.76
N ILE A 10 19.58 -0.08 -12.06
CA ILE A 10 18.14 0.14 -11.92
C ILE A 10 17.86 1.42 -11.11
N CYS A 11 18.58 1.66 -10.02
CA CYS A 11 18.42 2.88 -9.23
C CYS A 11 18.83 4.13 -10.02
N ALA A 12 19.90 4.05 -10.84
CA ALA A 12 20.29 5.14 -11.73
C ALA A 12 19.23 5.42 -12.79
N ALA A 13 18.65 4.37 -13.39
CA ALA A 13 17.58 4.51 -14.39
C ALA A 13 16.31 5.14 -13.81
N HIS A 14 15.95 4.87 -12.55
CA HIS A 14 14.82 5.53 -11.88
C HIS A 14 15.04 7.05 -11.75
N ARG A 15 16.24 7.49 -11.39
CA ARG A 15 16.57 8.92 -11.34
C ARG A 15 16.63 9.54 -12.73
N GLN A 16 17.18 8.79 -13.70
CA GLN A 16 17.31 9.27 -15.07
C GLN A 16 15.96 9.54 -15.75
N VAL A 17 14.97 8.65 -15.57
CA VAL A 17 13.64 8.84 -16.17
C VAL A 17 12.93 10.09 -15.67
N ILE A 18 13.15 10.49 -14.42
CA ILE A 18 12.59 11.74 -13.87
C ILE A 18 13.26 12.96 -14.57
N ARG A 19 14.60 12.96 -14.67
CA ARG A 19 15.37 14.03 -15.32
C ARG A 19 15.02 14.18 -16.79
N ASP A 20 14.98 13.06 -17.53
CA ASP A 20 14.70 13.06 -18.98
C ASP A 20 13.29 13.58 -19.31
N ASN A 21 12.35 13.44 -18.38
CA ASN A 21 10.99 13.95 -18.55
C ASN A 21 10.79 15.33 -17.90
N ASN A 22 11.83 15.95 -17.34
CA ASN A 22 11.78 17.27 -16.68
C ASN A 22 10.68 17.35 -15.62
N LEU A 23 10.57 16.31 -14.77
CA LEU A 23 9.55 16.23 -13.72
C LEU A 23 10.11 16.76 -12.39
N ASP A 24 9.42 17.73 -11.79
CA ASP A 24 9.73 18.23 -10.44
C ASP A 24 9.27 17.26 -9.36
N ALA A 25 8.16 16.56 -9.62
CA ALA A 25 7.62 15.49 -8.80
C ALA A 25 7.09 14.39 -9.72
N ALA A 26 7.23 13.13 -9.31
CA ALA A 26 6.80 12.02 -10.15
C ALA A 26 6.38 10.79 -9.35
N TYR A 27 5.38 10.10 -9.85
CA TYR A 27 5.19 8.69 -9.54
C TYR A 27 6.06 7.86 -10.49
N ILE A 28 6.79 6.87 -9.93
CA ILE A 28 7.64 5.96 -10.71
C ILE A 28 7.03 4.57 -10.69
N ARG A 29 6.87 3.98 -11.86
CA ARG A 29 6.37 2.62 -12.02
C ARG A 29 7.40 1.73 -12.73
N PRO A 30 8.24 1.00 -11.99
CA PRO A 30 9.05 -0.05 -12.57
C PRO A 30 8.19 -1.29 -12.86
N LEU A 31 8.51 -1.98 -13.94
CA LEU A 31 7.92 -3.25 -14.32
C LEU A 31 9.00 -4.19 -14.84
N VAL A 32 9.05 -5.40 -14.32
CA VAL A 32 9.89 -6.49 -14.81
C VAL A 32 8.99 -7.56 -15.41
N PHE A 33 9.23 -7.92 -16.66
CA PHE A 33 8.36 -8.85 -17.38
C PHE A 33 9.14 -9.74 -18.35
N LEU A 34 8.53 -10.85 -18.71
CA LEU A 34 9.08 -11.78 -19.72
C LEU A 34 8.67 -11.31 -21.12
N GLY A 35 9.59 -11.45 -22.06
CA GLY A 35 9.36 -11.11 -23.46
C GLY A 35 8.43 -12.09 -24.19
N SER A 36 8.29 -11.87 -25.49
CA SER A 36 7.36 -12.58 -26.37
C SER A 36 8.05 -13.57 -27.29
N GLU A 37 9.27 -14.02 -26.96
CA GLU A 37 10.04 -14.96 -27.79
C GLU A 37 9.42 -16.35 -27.92
N GLY A 38 8.47 -16.67 -27.05
CA GLY A 38 7.75 -17.93 -27.07
C GLY A 38 6.38 -17.82 -26.38
N MET A 39 5.55 -18.80 -26.64
CA MET A 39 4.23 -18.91 -26.02
C MET A 39 4.16 -20.17 -25.14
N GLY A 40 3.33 -20.13 -24.12
CA GLY A 40 3.06 -21.26 -23.25
C GLY A 40 3.51 -21.04 -21.80
N LEU A 41 3.15 -22.01 -20.93
CA LEU A 41 3.32 -21.87 -19.49
C LEU A 41 4.75 -22.11 -19.00
N ARG A 42 5.62 -22.72 -19.80
CA ARG A 42 6.99 -23.05 -19.37
C ARG A 42 7.87 -21.85 -19.19
N ALA A 43 7.64 -20.77 -19.99
CA ALA A 43 8.42 -19.54 -19.98
C ALA A 43 9.95 -19.75 -20.16
N GLU A 44 10.34 -20.86 -20.82
CA GLU A 44 11.73 -21.19 -21.09
C GLU A 44 12.28 -20.36 -22.25
N GLY A 45 13.51 -19.82 -22.09
CA GLY A 45 14.19 -19.06 -23.15
C GLY A 45 13.63 -17.64 -23.37
N LEU A 46 12.68 -17.20 -22.56
CA LEU A 46 12.14 -15.84 -22.65
C LEU A 46 13.11 -14.82 -22.06
N LYS A 47 13.28 -13.69 -22.74
CA LYS A 47 14.07 -12.57 -22.23
C LYS A 47 13.35 -11.87 -21.10
N VAL A 48 14.11 -11.41 -20.13
CA VAL A 48 13.60 -10.54 -19.06
C VAL A 48 13.78 -9.09 -19.50
N HIS A 49 12.69 -8.34 -19.48
CA HIS A 49 12.66 -6.92 -19.76
C HIS A 49 12.41 -6.12 -18.50
N VAL A 50 12.98 -4.91 -18.43
CA VAL A 50 12.72 -3.93 -17.39
C VAL A 50 12.24 -2.65 -18.08
N GLY A 51 11.04 -2.20 -17.70
CA GLY A 51 10.49 -0.92 -18.09
C GLY A 51 10.36 -0.02 -16.87
N ILE A 52 10.69 1.27 -16.98
CA ILE A 52 10.51 2.25 -15.93
C ILE A 52 9.76 3.43 -16.52
N ALA A 53 8.58 3.71 -16.00
CA ALA A 53 7.78 4.87 -16.37
C ALA A 53 7.74 5.87 -15.22
N ALA A 54 7.75 7.17 -15.53
CA ALA A 54 7.54 8.23 -14.56
C ALA A 54 6.57 9.27 -15.16
N TRP A 55 5.68 9.79 -14.33
CA TRP A 55 4.74 10.84 -14.73
C TRP A 55 4.34 11.68 -13.52
N ASP A 56 3.92 12.90 -13.78
CA ASP A 56 3.30 13.72 -12.75
C ASP A 56 1.99 13.06 -12.32
N TRP A 57 1.90 12.77 -11.05
CA TRP A 57 0.69 12.24 -10.44
C TRP A 57 0.40 13.03 -9.17
N PRO A 58 -0.55 13.94 -9.23
CA PRO A 58 -1.04 14.61 -8.04
C PRO A 58 -1.49 13.55 -7.04
N SER A 59 -1.47 13.87 -5.75
CA SER A 59 -1.81 12.94 -4.68
C SER A 59 -2.98 12.05 -5.08
N TYR A 60 -2.86 10.73 -4.89
CA TYR A 60 -3.91 9.75 -5.17
C TYR A 60 -5.20 10.08 -4.42
N MET A 61 -5.06 10.68 -3.24
CA MET A 61 -6.17 11.16 -2.42
C MET A 61 -6.17 12.69 -2.35
N SER A 62 -7.37 13.30 -2.41
CA SER A 62 -7.49 14.74 -2.20
C SER A 62 -7.14 15.11 -0.75
N PRO A 63 -6.71 16.36 -0.47
CA PRO A 63 -6.48 16.82 0.90
C PRO A 63 -7.70 16.63 1.80
N GLU A 64 -8.90 16.80 1.27
CA GLU A 64 -10.16 16.59 2.00
C GLU A 64 -10.34 15.13 2.37
N THR A 65 -10.01 14.20 1.48
CA THR A 65 -10.06 12.75 1.74
C THR A 65 -9.03 12.33 2.77
N LEU A 66 -7.81 12.91 2.72
CA LEU A 66 -6.76 12.64 3.72
C LEU A 66 -7.13 13.13 5.12
N GLU A 67 -8.03 14.09 5.24
CA GLU A 67 -8.55 14.58 6.51
C GLU A 67 -9.85 13.88 6.92
N ALA A 68 -10.81 13.76 6.01
CA ALA A 68 -12.12 13.15 6.28
C ALA A 68 -12.03 11.64 6.46
N GLY A 69 -11.15 10.97 5.74
CA GLY A 69 -11.05 9.52 5.69
C GLY A 69 -11.95 8.86 4.65
N LEU A 70 -11.64 7.62 4.32
CA LEU A 70 -12.34 6.81 3.33
C LEU A 70 -13.59 6.15 3.93
N LYS A 71 -14.59 5.97 3.07
CA LYS A 71 -15.69 5.04 3.27
C LYS A 71 -15.33 3.71 2.62
N VAL A 72 -15.25 2.65 3.41
CA VAL A 72 -14.82 1.33 2.93
C VAL A 72 -15.85 0.25 3.23
N ARG A 73 -15.76 -0.84 2.49
CA ARG A 73 -16.60 -2.00 2.72
C ARG A 73 -15.82 -3.30 2.59
N THR A 74 -16.32 -4.35 3.22
CA THR A 74 -15.84 -5.70 2.94
C THR A 74 -16.25 -6.11 1.53
N ALA A 75 -15.27 -6.54 0.72
CA ALA A 75 -15.55 -7.12 -0.58
C ALA A 75 -16.15 -8.52 -0.45
N SER A 76 -16.98 -8.91 -1.42
CA SER A 76 -17.43 -10.30 -1.56
C SER A 76 -16.30 -11.20 -2.09
N TYR A 77 -15.33 -10.62 -2.79
CA TYR A 77 -14.14 -11.32 -3.26
C TYR A 77 -13.14 -11.50 -2.12
N THR A 78 -12.86 -12.77 -1.81
CA THR A 78 -11.82 -13.14 -0.86
C THR A 78 -10.43 -12.90 -1.44
N ARG A 79 -9.48 -12.46 -0.63
CA ARG A 79 -8.07 -12.41 -1.02
C ARG A 79 -7.60 -13.82 -1.39
N HIS A 80 -6.87 -13.94 -2.50
CA HIS A 80 -6.45 -15.24 -2.97
C HIS A 80 -5.68 -16.01 -1.89
N HIS A 81 -5.95 -17.30 -1.78
CA HIS A 81 -5.27 -18.18 -0.84
C HIS A 81 -3.77 -18.23 -1.12
N VAL A 82 -2.96 -18.28 -0.07
CA VAL A 82 -1.48 -18.24 -0.12
C VAL A 82 -0.86 -19.33 -1.00
N ASN A 83 -1.60 -20.40 -1.31
CA ASN A 83 -1.19 -21.50 -2.19
C ASN A 83 -1.89 -21.47 -3.57
N ILE A 84 -2.54 -20.36 -3.93
CA ILE A 84 -3.08 -20.13 -5.30
C ILE A 84 -2.07 -19.31 -6.11
N THR A 85 -1.58 -18.22 -5.53
CA THR A 85 -0.52 -17.38 -6.10
C THR A 85 0.45 -16.94 -5.00
N MET A 86 1.56 -16.34 -5.38
CA MET A 86 2.55 -15.83 -4.42
C MET A 86 2.10 -14.49 -3.86
N VAL A 87 1.55 -14.46 -2.65
CA VAL A 87 1.05 -13.24 -1.98
C VAL A 87 2.17 -12.20 -1.78
N LYS A 88 3.40 -12.63 -1.53
CA LYS A 88 4.56 -11.74 -1.35
C LYS A 88 5.12 -11.19 -2.66
N ALA A 89 4.70 -11.73 -3.79
CA ALA A 89 5.10 -11.20 -5.09
C ALA A 89 4.14 -10.08 -5.50
N LYS A 90 4.67 -8.87 -5.71
CA LYS A 90 3.93 -7.74 -6.27
C LYS A 90 3.73 -7.96 -7.79
N ALA A 91 3.06 -9.07 -8.14
CA ALA A 91 2.83 -9.50 -9.51
C ALA A 91 1.54 -8.89 -10.07
N SER A 92 1.59 -8.40 -11.31
CA SER A 92 0.43 -7.75 -11.96
C SER A 92 -0.79 -8.67 -12.02
N GLY A 93 -0.61 -9.99 -12.19
CA GLY A 93 -1.71 -10.96 -12.21
C GLY A 93 -2.50 -11.02 -10.89
N ASN A 94 -1.87 -10.78 -9.76
CA ASN A 94 -2.55 -10.76 -8.46
C ASN A 94 -3.56 -9.62 -8.34
N TYR A 95 -3.35 -8.52 -9.08
CA TYR A 95 -4.22 -7.34 -9.04
C TYR A 95 -5.58 -7.54 -9.70
N VAL A 96 -5.80 -8.60 -10.47
CA VAL A 96 -7.15 -8.94 -10.96
C VAL A 96 -8.11 -9.14 -9.79
N ASN A 97 -7.69 -9.83 -8.73
CA ASN A 97 -8.48 -10.00 -7.50
C ASN A 97 -8.76 -8.65 -6.82
N SER A 98 -7.75 -7.78 -6.72
CA SER A 98 -7.87 -6.43 -6.16
C SER A 98 -8.83 -5.54 -6.96
N MET A 99 -8.74 -5.57 -8.31
CA MET A 99 -9.60 -4.79 -9.19
C MET A 99 -11.07 -5.17 -9.08
N LEU A 100 -11.36 -6.47 -8.95
CA LEU A 100 -12.73 -6.96 -8.74
C LEU A 100 -13.30 -6.48 -7.41
N ALA A 101 -12.52 -6.57 -6.34
CA ALA A 101 -12.92 -6.10 -5.01
C ALA A 101 -13.15 -4.58 -4.98
N LEU A 102 -12.21 -3.80 -5.53
CA LEU A 102 -12.35 -2.34 -5.62
C LEU A 102 -13.55 -1.94 -6.46
N ARG A 103 -13.76 -2.57 -7.62
CA ARG A 103 -14.91 -2.26 -8.48
C ARG A 103 -16.23 -2.48 -7.75
N GLU A 104 -16.37 -3.59 -7.01
CA GLU A 104 -17.54 -3.86 -6.18
C GLU A 104 -17.78 -2.77 -5.12
N ALA A 105 -16.71 -2.30 -4.48
CA ALA A 105 -16.79 -1.23 -3.49
C ALA A 105 -17.25 0.09 -4.12
N LEU A 106 -16.66 0.49 -5.24
CA LEU A 106 -17.03 1.69 -6.00
C LEU A 106 -18.48 1.66 -6.47
N ASP A 107 -18.93 0.54 -7.02
CA ASP A 107 -20.33 0.35 -7.48
C ASP A 107 -21.34 0.42 -6.30
N SER A 108 -20.86 0.21 -5.08
CA SER A 108 -21.65 0.33 -3.85
C SER A 108 -21.55 1.72 -3.19
N GLY A 109 -20.88 2.69 -3.82
CA GLY A 109 -20.69 4.04 -3.29
C GLY A 109 -19.71 4.13 -2.14
N CYS A 110 -18.75 3.18 -2.07
CA CYS A 110 -17.60 3.21 -1.17
C CYS A 110 -16.35 3.64 -1.95
N ASP A 111 -15.34 4.13 -1.23
CA ASP A 111 -14.10 4.64 -1.81
C ASP A 111 -13.07 3.51 -2.02
N GLU A 112 -13.11 2.46 -1.16
CA GLU A 112 -12.14 1.36 -1.15
C GLU A 112 -12.76 0.09 -0.55
N ALA A 113 -12.11 -1.06 -0.81
CA ALA A 113 -12.48 -2.37 -0.29
C ALA A 113 -11.53 -2.83 0.81
N ILE A 114 -12.06 -3.54 1.82
CA ILE A 114 -11.29 -4.43 2.68
C ILE A 114 -11.53 -5.86 2.20
N MET A 115 -10.46 -6.58 1.96
CA MET A 115 -10.50 -7.99 1.56
C MET A 115 -10.23 -8.88 2.78
N LEU A 116 -11.04 -9.91 2.92
CA LEU A 116 -10.80 -10.95 3.93
C LEU A 116 -9.95 -12.07 3.34
N ASP A 117 -9.16 -12.72 4.16
CA ASP A 117 -8.45 -13.94 3.79
C ASP A 117 -9.45 -15.13 3.65
N PRO A 118 -9.00 -16.30 3.14
CA PRO A 118 -9.87 -17.47 2.99
C PRO A 118 -10.47 -18.00 4.29
N GLU A 119 -9.94 -17.63 5.44
CA GLU A 119 -10.45 -18.01 6.75
C GLU A 119 -11.38 -16.95 7.36
N GLY A 120 -11.60 -15.82 6.65
CA GLY A 120 -12.55 -14.77 7.04
C GLY A 120 -11.95 -13.64 7.89
N TYR A 121 -10.63 -13.59 8.06
CA TYR A 121 -9.95 -12.49 8.75
C TYR A 121 -9.55 -11.38 7.78
N VAL A 122 -9.45 -10.16 8.31
CA VAL A 122 -8.97 -9.02 7.52
C VAL A 122 -7.56 -9.30 7.00
N SER A 123 -7.38 -9.12 5.69
CA SER A 123 -6.09 -9.27 5.01
C SER A 123 -5.48 -7.90 4.72
N GLU A 124 -6.02 -7.20 3.76
CA GLU A 124 -5.53 -5.87 3.32
C GLU A 124 -6.62 -5.14 2.53
N GLY A 125 -6.38 -3.91 2.09
CA GLY A 125 -7.20 -3.22 1.11
C GLY A 125 -7.01 -3.81 -0.29
N SER A 126 -7.57 -3.16 -1.32
CA SER A 126 -7.35 -3.61 -2.70
C SER A 126 -5.89 -3.48 -3.14
N ALA A 127 -5.18 -2.45 -2.67
CA ALA A 127 -3.78 -2.18 -2.97
C ALA A 127 -2.99 -1.59 -1.77
N GLU A 128 -3.53 -1.65 -0.57
CA GLU A 128 -3.02 -1.03 0.65
C GLU A 128 -3.00 -2.02 1.82
N ASN A 129 -2.01 -1.88 2.71
CA ASN A 129 -2.03 -2.58 4.00
C ASN A 129 -2.98 -1.91 4.99
N PHE A 130 -3.64 -2.71 5.81
CA PHE A 130 -4.64 -2.27 6.78
C PHE A 130 -4.08 -2.16 8.19
N PHE A 131 -4.51 -1.12 8.90
CA PHE A 131 -4.23 -0.89 10.32
C PHE A 131 -5.50 -0.43 11.03
N MET A 132 -5.63 -0.80 12.30
CA MET A 132 -6.63 -0.24 13.20
C MET A 132 -5.99 0.12 14.54
N VAL A 133 -6.61 1.05 15.27
CA VAL A 133 -6.18 1.46 16.61
C VAL A 133 -7.28 1.07 17.60
N ARG A 134 -6.88 0.50 18.71
CA ARG A 134 -7.75 0.23 19.85
C ARG A 134 -7.00 0.47 21.14
N ASP A 135 -7.56 1.28 22.03
CA ASP A 135 -6.98 1.61 23.34
C ASP A 135 -5.52 2.11 23.23
N GLY A 136 -5.23 2.93 22.20
CA GLY A 136 -3.91 3.49 21.95
C GLY A 136 -2.87 2.53 21.33
N VAL A 137 -3.22 1.27 21.08
CA VAL A 137 -2.37 0.28 20.41
C VAL A 137 -2.80 0.13 18.96
N ILE A 138 -1.82 0.10 18.06
CA ILE A 138 -2.05 -0.18 16.64
C ILE A 138 -2.05 -1.70 16.43
N TYR A 139 -3.05 -2.18 15.71
CA TYR A 139 -3.11 -3.58 15.25
C TYR A 139 -3.12 -3.64 13.73
N THR A 140 -2.43 -4.62 13.17
CA THR A 140 -2.39 -4.88 11.73
C THR A 140 -2.40 -6.38 11.48
N PRO A 141 -2.96 -6.86 10.35
CA PRO A 141 -2.85 -8.27 9.99
C PRO A 141 -1.40 -8.74 9.94
N ASP A 142 -1.18 -9.98 10.36
CA ASP A 142 0.10 -10.63 10.11
C ASP A 142 0.34 -10.81 8.60
N LEU A 143 1.59 -11.04 8.24
CA LEU A 143 1.98 -11.12 6.84
C LEU A 143 1.58 -12.45 6.15
N THR A 144 0.70 -13.25 6.70
CA THR A 144 0.31 -14.53 6.10
C THR A 144 -0.40 -14.34 4.76
N SER A 145 -1.38 -13.43 4.70
CA SER A 145 -2.27 -13.27 3.54
C SER A 145 -2.15 -11.90 2.84
N CYS A 146 -1.30 -11.00 3.30
CA CYS A 146 -1.12 -9.67 2.73
C CYS A 146 0.30 -9.44 2.19
N LEU A 147 0.45 -8.39 1.39
CA LEU A 147 1.75 -7.96 0.89
C LEU A 147 2.58 -7.36 2.04
N ASP A 148 3.88 -7.69 2.06
CA ASP A 148 4.86 -7.03 2.93
C ASP A 148 5.21 -5.64 2.35
N GLY A 149 4.43 -4.64 2.74
CA GLY A 149 4.48 -3.29 2.17
C GLY A 149 5.60 -2.45 2.78
N LEU A 150 6.34 -1.71 1.93
CA LEU A 150 7.39 -0.78 2.39
C LEU A 150 6.81 0.35 3.25
N THR A 151 5.64 0.89 2.88
CA THR A 151 4.96 1.91 3.69
C THR A 151 4.47 1.33 5.01
N ARG A 152 4.04 0.06 5.02
CA ARG A 152 3.72 -0.65 6.25
C ARG A 152 4.93 -0.71 7.20
N ASP A 153 6.09 -1.13 6.72
CA ASP A 153 7.33 -1.18 7.51
C ASP A 153 7.74 0.22 8.01
N THR A 154 7.58 1.24 7.17
CA THR A 154 7.81 2.63 7.57
C THR A 154 6.91 3.03 8.75
N VAL A 155 5.63 2.67 8.72
CA VAL A 155 4.69 2.97 9.82
C VAL A 155 5.10 2.30 11.13
N PHE A 156 5.61 1.05 11.10
CA PHE A 156 6.14 0.42 12.32
C PHE A 156 7.27 1.23 12.95
N LYS A 157 8.19 1.74 12.13
CA LYS A 157 9.33 2.54 12.61
C LYS A 157 8.89 3.90 13.14
N LEU A 158 7.98 4.57 12.43
CA LEU A 158 7.43 5.85 12.88
C LEU A 158 6.61 5.70 14.16
N ALA A 159 5.83 4.63 14.29
CA ALA A 159 5.07 4.36 15.52
C ALA A 159 6.02 4.15 16.71
N ALA A 160 7.08 3.37 16.53
CA ALA A 160 8.11 3.18 17.56
C ALA A 160 8.78 4.50 17.96
N ASP A 161 9.06 5.38 17.01
CA ASP A 161 9.62 6.72 17.25
C ASP A 161 8.73 7.61 18.11
N HIS A 162 7.41 7.42 17.99
CA HIS A 162 6.40 8.15 18.76
C HIS A 162 5.93 7.40 20.01
N GLY A 163 6.57 6.27 20.36
CA GLY A 163 6.21 5.46 21.53
C GLY A 163 4.85 4.78 21.41
N ILE A 164 4.36 4.56 20.18
CA ILE A 164 3.08 3.90 19.90
C ILE A 164 3.36 2.42 19.64
N GLU A 165 2.73 1.55 20.41
CA GLU A 165 2.86 0.10 20.24
C GLU A 165 2.14 -0.37 18.99
N VAL A 166 2.79 -1.27 18.21
CA VAL A 166 2.21 -1.95 17.05
C VAL A 166 2.23 -3.46 17.29
N ARG A 167 1.10 -4.11 17.09
CA ARG A 167 0.95 -5.57 17.22
C ARG A 167 0.42 -6.18 15.94
N GLU A 168 1.08 -7.20 15.45
CA GLU A 168 0.56 -8.05 14.40
C GLU A 168 -0.37 -9.11 15.00
N LYS A 169 -1.56 -9.25 14.42
CA LYS A 169 -2.50 -10.31 14.81
C LYS A 169 -3.51 -10.56 13.70
N ARG A 170 -4.19 -11.68 13.76
CA ARG A 170 -5.40 -11.88 12.96
C ARG A 170 -6.51 -10.98 13.51
N ILE A 171 -7.19 -10.27 12.62
CA ILE A 171 -8.23 -9.29 12.94
C ILE A 171 -9.55 -9.79 12.37
N SER A 172 -10.55 -10.00 13.21
CA SER A 172 -11.87 -10.31 12.72
C SER A 172 -12.59 -9.05 12.23
N ARG A 173 -13.56 -9.21 11.36
CA ARG A 173 -14.32 -8.11 10.77
C ARG A 173 -15.03 -7.25 11.84
N ASP A 174 -15.56 -7.87 12.87
CA ASP A 174 -16.28 -7.18 13.95
C ASP A 174 -15.34 -6.41 14.90
N GLU A 175 -14.06 -6.80 15.02
CA GLU A 175 -13.07 -6.00 15.74
C GLU A 175 -12.86 -4.63 15.09
N VAL A 176 -12.94 -4.55 13.76
CA VAL A 176 -12.82 -3.28 13.05
C VAL A 176 -13.99 -2.34 13.36
N TYR A 177 -15.20 -2.87 13.59
CA TYR A 177 -16.38 -2.06 13.90
C TYR A 177 -16.26 -1.31 15.23
N ILE A 178 -15.45 -1.81 16.16
CA ILE A 178 -15.24 -1.22 17.48
C ILE A 178 -13.88 -0.53 17.62
N ALA A 179 -13.15 -0.36 16.51
CA ALA A 179 -11.87 0.33 16.50
C ALA A 179 -12.05 1.83 16.81
N ASP A 180 -11.07 2.42 17.50
CA ASP A 180 -11.03 3.85 17.77
C ASP A 180 -10.61 4.64 16.53
N GLU A 181 -9.71 4.05 15.71
CA GLU A 181 -9.26 4.55 14.41
C GLU A 181 -8.99 3.38 13.47
N ALA A 182 -9.04 3.64 12.17
CA ALA A 182 -8.51 2.72 11.16
C ALA A 182 -7.89 3.52 10.01
N PHE A 183 -6.88 2.95 9.33
CA PHE A 183 -6.23 3.58 8.21
C PHE A 183 -5.56 2.56 7.28
N PHE A 184 -5.36 2.96 6.03
CA PHE A 184 -4.58 2.23 5.05
C PHE A 184 -3.20 2.84 4.85
N THR A 185 -2.27 2.01 4.33
CA THR A 185 -0.94 2.47 3.93
C THR A 185 -0.51 1.85 2.61
N GLY A 186 0.12 2.66 1.78
CA GLY A 186 0.66 2.23 0.49
C GLY A 186 1.49 3.31 -0.17
N THR A 187 2.23 2.98 -1.22
CA THR A 187 3.07 3.95 -1.94
C THR A 187 2.25 5.09 -2.53
N ALA A 188 1.11 4.80 -3.15
CA ALA A 188 0.23 5.82 -3.74
C ALA A 188 -0.75 6.39 -2.71
N ALA A 189 -1.28 5.54 -1.82
CA ALA A 189 -2.23 5.94 -0.78
C ALA A 189 -1.54 6.67 0.39
N GLU A 190 -0.22 6.51 0.53
CA GLU A 190 0.54 7.07 1.65
C GLU A 190 0.02 6.55 2.99
N VAL A 191 -0.54 7.40 3.85
CA VAL A 191 -1.27 7.03 5.07
C VAL A 191 -2.64 7.68 4.98
N VAL A 192 -3.70 6.91 4.76
CA VAL A 192 -5.06 7.41 4.55
C VAL A 192 -6.03 6.86 5.59
N PRO A 193 -6.74 7.72 6.34
CA PRO A 193 -7.71 7.29 7.35
C PRO A 193 -8.93 6.61 6.75
N ILE A 194 -9.58 5.76 7.55
CA ILE A 194 -10.88 5.15 7.28
C ILE A 194 -11.87 5.74 8.27
N ARG A 195 -12.95 6.38 7.76
CA ARG A 195 -14.01 6.97 8.59
C ARG A 195 -15.21 6.07 8.78
N GLU A 196 -15.44 5.18 7.81
CA GLU A 196 -16.62 4.31 7.80
C GLU A 196 -16.25 2.94 7.25
N TYR A 197 -16.72 1.89 7.89
CA TYR A 197 -16.54 0.51 7.45
C TYR A 197 -17.87 -0.24 7.50
N ASP A 198 -18.30 -0.84 6.38
CA ASP A 198 -19.57 -1.54 6.23
C ASP A 198 -20.77 -0.74 6.78
N SER A 199 -20.86 0.53 6.41
CA SER A 199 -21.88 1.47 6.86
C SER A 199 -21.88 1.75 8.38
N ARG A 200 -20.77 1.49 9.07
CA ARG A 200 -20.54 1.82 10.48
C ARG A 200 -19.45 2.85 10.60
N ILE A 201 -19.72 3.88 11.37
CA ILE A 201 -18.72 4.91 11.68
C ILE A 201 -17.60 4.30 12.55
N ILE A 202 -16.35 4.53 12.15
CA ILE A 202 -15.18 4.17 12.94
C ILE A 202 -14.79 5.33 13.84
N GLY A 203 -14.67 5.07 15.14
CA GLY A 203 -14.33 6.10 16.13
C GLY A 203 -15.23 7.34 16.04
N THR A 204 -14.63 8.48 15.68
CA THR A 204 -15.35 9.76 15.54
C THR A 204 -15.84 10.04 14.11
N GLY A 205 -15.64 9.12 13.18
CA GLY A 205 -16.02 9.30 11.78
C GLY A 205 -15.07 10.20 10.98
N LYS A 206 -13.85 10.36 11.43
CA LYS A 206 -12.77 11.12 10.77
C LYS A 206 -11.41 10.70 11.30
N ARG A 207 -10.35 11.24 10.69
CA ARG A 207 -8.98 10.97 11.09
C ARG A 207 -8.77 11.17 12.59
N GLY A 208 -8.31 10.14 13.27
CA GLY A 208 -8.01 10.17 14.70
C GLY A 208 -6.59 10.65 15.01
N PRO A 209 -6.23 10.77 16.30
CA PRO A 209 -4.94 11.33 16.73
C PRO A 209 -3.73 10.47 16.33
N VAL A 210 -3.84 9.14 16.37
CA VAL A 210 -2.74 8.23 15.99
C VAL A 210 -2.48 8.35 14.48
N ALA A 211 -3.53 8.24 13.66
CA ALA A 211 -3.42 8.41 12.21
C ALA A 211 -2.90 9.81 11.84
N THR A 212 -3.29 10.87 12.57
CA THR A 212 -2.77 12.23 12.37
C THR A 212 -1.27 12.31 12.63
N THR A 213 -0.80 11.74 13.75
CA THR A 213 0.61 11.73 14.10
C THR A 213 1.46 10.98 13.07
N LEU A 214 1.03 9.78 12.70
CA LEU A 214 1.77 8.95 11.74
C LEU A 214 1.77 9.54 10.33
N GLN A 215 0.64 10.12 9.90
CA GLN A 215 0.54 10.77 8.60
C GLN A 215 1.46 12.00 8.51
N ALA A 216 1.49 12.85 9.55
CA ALA A 216 2.40 14.00 9.60
C ALA A 216 3.87 13.56 9.57
N ALA A 217 4.24 12.58 10.40
CA ALA A 217 5.61 12.03 10.45
C ALA A 217 6.01 11.41 9.10
N TYR A 218 5.09 10.68 8.44
CA TYR A 218 5.32 10.10 7.13
C TYR A 218 5.57 11.19 6.07
N PHE A 219 4.73 12.21 6.01
CA PHE A 219 4.92 13.30 5.05
C PHE A 219 6.21 14.10 5.28
N ASP A 220 6.59 14.34 6.52
CA ASP A 220 7.86 15.01 6.83
C ASP A 220 9.07 14.15 6.42
N LEU A 221 8.98 12.83 6.62
CA LEU A 221 9.99 11.89 6.17
C LEU A 221 10.15 11.91 4.65
N VAL A 222 9.09 11.59 3.89
CA VAL A 222 9.16 11.41 2.43
C VAL A 222 9.45 12.72 1.68
N ARG A 223 9.19 13.87 2.31
CA ARG A 223 9.51 15.22 1.78
C ARG A 223 10.88 15.73 2.21
N GLY A 224 11.69 14.90 2.87
CA GLY A 224 13.04 15.25 3.30
C GLY A 224 13.11 16.32 4.40
N LYS A 225 12.03 16.56 5.13
CA LYS A 225 11.98 17.52 6.24
C LYS A 225 12.48 16.93 7.56
N SER A 226 12.51 15.58 7.67
CA SER A 226 13.06 14.88 8.82
C SER A 226 14.54 14.57 8.60
N ASP A 227 15.38 14.78 9.61
CA ASP A 227 16.78 14.35 9.58
C ASP A 227 16.93 12.84 9.84
N LYS A 228 15.93 12.25 10.49
CA LYS A 228 15.90 10.81 10.72
C LYS A 228 15.57 10.08 9.42
N TYR A 229 16.25 8.97 9.17
CA TYR A 229 16.06 8.14 7.97
C TYR A 229 16.42 8.85 6.64
N ARG A 230 17.30 9.83 6.63
CA ARG A 230 17.78 10.49 5.40
C ARG A 230 18.41 9.53 4.40
N ASP A 231 19.00 8.45 4.89
CA ASP A 231 19.57 7.36 4.09
C ASP A 231 18.51 6.59 3.25
N TRP A 232 17.23 6.75 3.57
CA TRP A 232 16.15 6.18 2.75
C TRP A 232 15.79 7.04 1.55
N LEU A 233 16.24 8.27 1.52
CA LEU A 233 15.97 9.20 0.42
C LEU A 233 17.08 9.10 -0.63
N ALA A 234 16.69 8.98 -1.89
CA ALA A 234 17.59 8.96 -3.03
C ALA A 234 17.47 10.27 -3.81
N PRO A 235 18.42 11.22 -3.70
CA PRO A 235 18.38 12.48 -4.44
C PRO A 235 18.30 12.22 -5.95
N VAL A 236 17.45 12.98 -6.65
CA VAL A 236 17.32 12.94 -8.12
C VAL A 236 18.28 13.92 -8.78
N ALA A 237 18.42 15.12 -8.20
CA ALA A 237 19.45 16.09 -8.61
C ALA A 237 20.82 15.66 -8.09
N GLU A 238 21.86 15.87 -8.88
CA GLU A 238 23.27 15.73 -8.48
C GLU A 238 23.74 16.97 -7.73
#